data_d87c5662109917990a505004c4e1a55e
#
_entry.id   d87c5662109917990a505004c4e1a55e
#
_cell.length_a   1.000
_cell.length_b   1.000
_cell.length_c   1.000
_cell.angle_alpha   90.00
_cell.angle_beta   90.00
_cell.angle_gamma   90.00
#
_symmetry.space_group_name_H-M   'P 1'
#
loop_
_entity.id
_entity.type
_entity.pdbx_description
1 polymer ?
#
loop_
_entity_poly.entity_id
_entity_poly.type
_entity_poly.pdbx_seq_one_letter_code
_entity_poly.pdbx_strand_id
1 'polypeptide(L)'
;VAELLHAAKLMSTPAEVAAAAAASAMPGFEPAPAAATAASSRGALSVSAQGFRFLLLERASQLWLLLQHYLAASEARGGDAAAAVAFLLRLSFLPSHVPQRAPDATAEPAQRRMLGDLATLGVIALFGDDDERWFCPTPLAAALAAGLAASGGSRPRDGHVIVETNYRVYAYTSSPLELAILRFFVRPEYRLPNVFVGALTRESVAGALAHGIESEQIVAYLQQHAHPAVAGRTPAVPETVMDQIRLWAIGTKRLRDSPATLYDDFPNVEAYRAAAAHARSLDALLWEDDAKRVFVAKRDVQPQMRDFFRIARERGAIT
;
A
#
# COMPACT_ATOMS: atom_id res chain seq x y z
N VAL A 1 4.93 16.68 8.12
CA VAL A 1 4.37 15.31 8.08
C VAL A 1 3.85 14.98 6.71
N ALA A 2 2.99 15.82 6.07
CA ALA A 2 2.46 15.56 4.74
C ALA A 2 3.56 15.34 3.69
N GLU A 3 4.60 16.18 3.69
CA GLU A 3 5.77 16.03 2.80
C GLU A 3 6.52 14.71 3.05
N LEU A 4 6.67 14.30 4.30
CA LEU A 4 7.31 13.04 4.67
C LEU A 4 6.49 11.84 4.18
N LEU A 5 5.16 11.88 4.34
CA LEU A 5 4.26 10.83 3.87
C LEU A 5 4.25 10.72 2.35
N HIS A 6 4.36 11.85 1.65
CA HIS A 6 4.50 11.88 0.20
C HIS A 6 5.86 11.35 -0.26
N ALA A 7 6.96 11.79 0.37
CA ALA A 7 8.31 11.28 0.10
C ALA A 7 8.43 9.77 0.36
N ALA A 8 7.73 9.27 1.37
CA ALA A 8 7.61 7.84 1.66
C ALA A 8 6.67 7.08 0.69
N LYS A 9 6.09 7.76 -0.31
CA LYS A 9 5.09 7.21 -1.24
C LYS A 9 3.85 6.61 -0.57
N LEU A 10 3.55 7.02 0.66
CA LEU A 10 2.38 6.58 1.39
C LEU A 10 1.11 7.34 0.95
N MET A 11 1.31 8.56 0.44
CA MET A 11 0.25 9.39 -0.12
C MET A 11 0.62 9.82 -1.53
N SER A 12 -0.38 9.93 -2.39
CA SER A 12 -0.25 10.35 -3.79
C SER A 12 -1.03 11.64 -4.03
N THR A 13 -0.50 12.48 -4.88
CA THR A 13 -1.20 13.67 -5.37
C THR A 13 -2.27 13.27 -6.40
N PRO A 14 -3.32 14.08 -6.59
CA PRO A 14 -4.32 13.83 -7.64
C PRO A 14 -3.70 13.69 -9.05
N ALA A 15 -2.62 14.40 -9.32
CA ALA A 15 -1.90 14.31 -10.58
C ALA A 15 -1.19 12.96 -10.77
N GLU A 16 -0.57 12.41 -9.72
CA GLU A 16 0.05 11.09 -9.74
C GLU A 16 -0.98 9.97 -9.88
N VAL A 17 -2.12 10.09 -9.20
CA VAL A 17 -3.24 9.14 -9.34
C VAL A 17 -3.78 9.16 -10.76
N ALA A 18 -3.97 10.35 -11.34
CA ALA A 18 -4.41 10.50 -12.73
C ALA A 18 -3.38 9.94 -13.72
N ALA A 19 -2.08 10.17 -13.48
CA ALA A 19 -1.00 9.63 -14.31
C ALA A 19 -0.92 8.09 -14.22
N ALA A 20 -1.06 7.53 -13.03
CA ALA A 20 -1.10 6.08 -12.83
C ALA A 20 -2.34 5.44 -13.49
N ALA A 21 -3.51 6.09 -13.37
CA ALA A 21 -4.73 5.66 -14.03
C ALA A 21 -4.59 5.74 -15.57
N ALA A 22 -3.98 6.80 -16.10
CA ALA A 22 -3.71 6.95 -17.53
C ALA A 22 -2.72 5.91 -18.07
N ALA A 23 -1.68 5.58 -17.28
CA ALA A 23 -0.71 4.54 -17.62
C ALA A 23 -1.32 3.13 -17.61
N SER A 24 -2.35 2.93 -16.78
CA SER A 24 -3.10 1.68 -16.62
C SER A 24 -4.33 1.59 -17.54
N ALA A 25 -4.76 2.71 -18.14
CA ALA A 25 -5.94 2.77 -18.99
C ALA A 25 -5.68 2.11 -20.36
N MET A 26 -6.52 1.16 -20.73
CA MET A 26 -6.56 0.63 -22.08
C MET A 26 -7.17 1.68 -23.02
N PRO A 27 -6.59 1.93 -24.20
CA PRO A 27 -7.21 2.80 -25.20
C PRO A 27 -8.53 2.16 -25.67
N GLY A 28 -9.65 2.85 -25.38
CA GLY A 28 -11.00 2.43 -25.79
C GLY A 28 -11.91 1.94 -24.65
N PHE A 29 -11.43 1.92 -23.40
CA PHE A 29 -12.29 1.62 -22.27
C PHE A 29 -12.41 2.87 -21.38
N GLU A 30 -13.57 3.49 -21.34
CA GLU A 30 -13.83 4.54 -20.34
C GLU A 30 -13.89 3.88 -18.94
N PRO A 31 -13.07 4.36 -17.98
CA PRO A 31 -13.14 3.83 -16.63
C PRO A 31 -14.52 4.12 -16.03
N ALA A 32 -15.11 3.13 -15.38
CA ALA A 32 -16.38 3.26 -14.71
C ALA A 32 -16.39 4.47 -13.74
N PRO A 33 -17.51 5.18 -13.59
CA PRO A 33 -17.60 6.47 -12.88
C PRO A 33 -17.26 6.42 -11.36
N ALA A 34 -17.00 5.25 -10.81
CA ALA A 34 -16.59 5.10 -9.41
C ALA A 34 -15.20 5.71 -9.07
N ALA A 35 -14.33 5.91 -10.08
CA ALA A 35 -13.05 6.58 -9.89
C ALA A 35 -13.15 8.12 -9.97
N ALA A 36 -14.23 8.64 -10.54
CA ALA A 36 -14.43 10.08 -10.75
C ALA A 36 -14.90 10.84 -9.50
N THR A 37 -15.46 10.16 -8.50
CA THR A 37 -15.94 10.80 -7.26
C THR A 37 -14.81 11.20 -6.30
N ALA A 38 -13.60 10.68 -6.47
CA ALA A 38 -12.42 11.07 -5.69
C ALA A 38 -11.69 12.32 -6.26
N ALA A 39 -12.02 12.76 -7.47
CA ALA A 39 -11.28 13.83 -8.17
C ALA A 39 -11.78 15.25 -7.90
N SER A 40 -12.80 15.46 -7.06
CA SER A 40 -13.47 16.78 -6.93
C SER A 40 -12.88 17.70 -5.84
N SER A 41 -11.84 17.32 -5.12
CA SER A 41 -11.15 18.23 -4.19
C SER A 41 -9.74 18.55 -4.71
N ARG A 42 -9.60 19.69 -5.36
CA ARG A 42 -8.30 20.26 -5.75
C ARG A 42 -7.41 20.35 -4.50
N GLY A 43 -6.37 19.49 -4.43
CA GLY A 43 -5.36 19.51 -3.37
C GLY A 43 -5.49 18.43 -2.30
N ALA A 44 -6.49 17.56 -2.33
CA ALA A 44 -6.58 16.45 -1.37
C ALA A 44 -5.59 15.33 -1.73
N LEU A 45 -4.69 15.01 -0.81
CA LEU A 45 -3.82 13.85 -0.91
C LEU A 45 -4.67 12.58 -0.78
N SER A 46 -4.40 11.59 -1.63
CA SER A 46 -5.01 10.26 -1.56
C SER A 46 -4.02 9.24 -1.00
N VAL A 47 -4.53 8.21 -0.33
CA VAL A 47 -3.70 7.13 0.22
C VAL A 47 -3.30 6.20 -0.92
N SER A 48 -2.00 5.93 -1.05
CA SER A 48 -1.46 5.00 -2.05
C SER A 48 -1.64 3.53 -1.62
N ALA A 49 -1.38 2.57 -2.52
CA ALA A 49 -1.35 1.15 -2.17
C ALA A 49 -0.33 0.84 -1.05
N GLN A 50 0.83 1.51 -1.06
CA GLN A 50 1.81 1.42 0.02
C GLN A 50 1.29 2.05 1.32
N GLY A 51 0.53 3.15 1.22
CA GLY A 51 -0.14 3.77 2.36
C GLY A 51 -1.17 2.86 3.01
N PHE A 52 -1.95 2.11 2.24
CA PHE A 52 -2.86 1.10 2.79
C PHE A 52 -2.11 -0.02 3.54
N ARG A 53 -1.02 -0.52 2.96
CA ARG A 53 -0.15 -1.49 3.63
C ARG A 53 0.43 -0.95 4.93
N PHE A 54 0.88 0.30 4.91
CA PHE A 54 1.39 1.00 6.09
C PHE A 54 0.35 1.09 7.21
N LEU A 55 -0.92 1.39 6.90
CA LEU A 55 -2.00 1.49 7.89
C LEU A 55 -2.28 0.16 8.61
N LEU A 56 -1.99 -0.98 7.97
CA LEU A 56 -2.16 -2.31 8.53
C LEU A 56 -0.97 -2.77 9.38
N LEU A 57 0.15 -2.05 9.36
CA LEU A 57 1.32 -2.39 10.17
C LEU A 57 1.08 -2.07 11.65
N GLU A 58 1.80 -2.77 12.52
CA GLU A 58 1.88 -2.44 13.95
C GLU A 58 2.48 -1.04 14.17
N ARG A 59 2.03 -0.31 15.20
CA ARG A 59 2.47 1.07 15.49
C ARG A 59 4.00 1.25 15.55
N ALA A 60 4.70 0.28 16.14
CA ALA A 60 6.17 0.30 16.19
C ALA A 60 6.78 0.23 14.77
N SER A 61 6.26 -0.66 13.91
CA SER A 61 6.69 -0.79 12.51
C SER A 61 6.36 0.44 11.69
N GLN A 62 5.19 1.05 11.92
CA GLN A 62 4.81 2.32 11.29
C GLN A 62 5.80 3.44 11.66
N LEU A 63 6.13 3.56 12.93
CA LEU A 63 7.06 4.57 13.43
C LEU A 63 8.46 4.35 12.86
N TRP A 64 8.96 3.10 12.83
CA TRP A 64 10.26 2.78 12.24
C TRP A 64 10.34 3.12 10.76
N LEU A 65 9.31 2.81 10.01
CA LEU A 65 9.24 3.12 8.57
C LEU A 65 9.26 4.64 8.33
N LEU A 66 8.51 5.41 9.12
CA LEU A 66 8.53 6.87 9.04
C LEU A 66 9.90 7.44 9.42
N LEU A 67 10.54 6.91 10.45
CA LEU A 67 11.87 7.35 10.87
C LEU A 67 12.95 7.02 9.82
N GLN A 68 12.88 5.87 9.16
CA GLN A 68 13.79 5.54 8.05
C GLN A 68 13.67 6.57 6.92
N HIS A 69 12.45 6.89 6.51
CA HIS A 69 12.23 7.92 5.48
C HIS A 69 12.66 9.32 5.95
N TYR A 70 12.46 9.63 7.23
CA TYR A 70 12.92 10.89 7.81
C TYR A 70 14.45 10.99 7.79
N LEU A 71 15.17 9.93 8.18
CA LEU A 71 16.64 9.91 8.16
C LEU A 71 17.17 10.07 6.73
N ALA A 72 16.63 9.33 5.77
CA ALA A 72 17.01 9.47 4.36
C ALA A 72 16.75 10.88 3.82
N ALA A 73 15.60 11.48 4.16
CA ALA A 73 15.28 12.85 3.76
C ALA A 73 16.15 13.89 4.47
N SER A 74 16.58 13.63 5.72
CA SER A 74 17.50 14.49 6.45
C SER A 74 18.90 14.46 5.84
N GLU A 75 19.40 13.28 5.50
CA GLU A 75 20.69 13.07 4.82
C GLU A 75 20.72 13.77 3.45
N ALA A 76 19.67 13.63 2.65
CA ALA A 76 19.53 14.31 1.36
C ALA A 76 19.56 15.85 1.47
N ARG A 77 19.20 16.40 2.63
CA ARG A 77 19.26 17.85 2.95
C ARG A 77 20.60 18.28 3.57
N GLY A 78 21.60 17.38 3.62
CA GLY A 78 22.90 17.65 4.22
C GLY A 78 22.92 17.54 5.75
N GLY A 79 21.94 16.86 6.36
CA GLY A 79 21.92 16.58 7.80
C GLY A 79 22.86 15.40 8.15
N ASP A 80 23.37 15.38 9.37
CA ASP A 80 24.15 14.27 9.90
C ASP A 80 23.21 13.14 10.37
N ALA A 81 23.08 12.11 9.54
CA ALA A 81 22.28 10.93 9.84
C ALA A 81 22.81 10.17 11.07
N ALA A 82 24.13 10.15 11.28
CA ALA A 82 24.72 9.47 12.44
C ALA A 82 24.37 10.17 13.75
N ALA A 83 24.43 11.50 13.78
CA ALA A 83 23.99 12.29 14.95
C ALA A 83 22.47 12.11 15.21
N ALA A 84 21.65 12.04 14.16
CA ALA A 84 20.20 11.81 14.28
C ALA A 84 19.91 10.41 14.86
N VAL A 85 20.58 9.37 14.38
CA VAL A 85 20.46 7.99 14.91
C VAL A 85 20.92 7.93 16.36
N ALA A 86 22.07 8.53 16.69
CA ALA A 86 22.58 8.58 18.06
C ALA A 86 21.59 9.27 19.02
N PHE A 87 20.95 10.35 18.56
CA PHE A 87 19.92 11.04 19.36
C PHE A 87 18.67 10.17 19.55
N LEU A 88 18.17 9.50 18.50
CA LEU A 88 17.03 8.58 18.59
C LEU A 88 17.32 7.41 19.53
N LEU A 89 18.53 6.84 19.49
CA LEU A 89 18.96 5.81 20.42
C LEU A 89 18.99 6.34 21.86
N ARG A 90 19.59 7.50 22.08
CA ARG A 90 19.57 8.14 23.41
C ARG A 90 18.15 8.39 23.90
N LEU A 91 17.26 8.87 23.03
CA LEU A 91 15.86 9.13 23.36
C LEU A 91 15.13 7.86 23.80
N SER A 92 15.45 6.70 23.20
CA SER A 92 14.82 5.44 23.54
C SER A 92 15.15 4.93 24.95
N PHE A 93 16.27 5.38 25.54
CA PHE A 93 16.68 5.03 26.90
C PHE A 93 16.26 6.07 27.96
N LEU A 94 15.75 7.23 27.54
CA LEU A 94 15.28 8.24 28.48
C LEU A 94 13.92 7.84 29.10
N PRO A 95 13.73 8.09 30.39
CA PRO A 95 12.46 7.82 31.02
C PRO A 95 11.36 8.70 30.42
N SER A 96 10.22 8.07 30.09
CA SER A 96 9.06 8.79 29.59
C SER A 96 8.56 9.78 30.62
N HIS A 97 8.11 10.94 30.16
CA HIS A 97 7.54 12.03 31.00
C HIS A 97 8.53 12.77 31.89
N VAL A 98 9.84 12.55 31.76
CA VAL A 98 10.85 13.36 32.45
C VAL A 98 11.35 14.46 31.51
N PRO A 99 11.13 15.76 31.83
CA PRO A 99 11.62 16.83 30.99
C PRO A 99 13.15 16.83 30.91
N GLN A 100 13.65 16.99 29.72
CA GLN A 100 15.08 17.14 29.40
C GLN A 100 15.31 18.52 28.81
N ARG A 101 16.41 19.15 29.14
CA ARG A 101 16.75 20.45 28.53
C ARG A 101 17.16 20.21 27.07
N ALA A 102 16.53 20.94 26.17
CA ALA A 102 16.93 20.91 24.77
C ALA A 102 18.29 21.59 24.58
N PRO A 103 19.05 21.23 23.53
CA PRO A 103 20.28 21.95 23.20
C PRO A 103 20.03 23.46 23.07
N ASP A 104 20.92 24.26 23.64
CA ASP A 104 20.79 25.74 23.70
C ASP A 104 20.73 26.38 22.30
N ALA A 105 20.37 27.65 22.24
CA ALA A 105 20.27 28.42 20.98
C ALA A 105 21.56 28.45 20.15
N THR A 106 22.70 28.11 20.75
CA THR A 106 24.01 27.93 20.11
C THR A 106 24.19 26.61 19.41
N ALA A 107 23.23 25.65 19.61
CA ALA A 107 23.27 24.37 18.93
C ALA A 107 23.04 24.51 17.41
N GLU A 108 23.59 23.58 16.67
CA GLU A 108 23.48 23.54 15.21
C GLU A 108 22.01 23.65 14.74
N PRO A 109 21.75 24.47 13.72
CA PRO A 109 20.37 24.63 13.20
C PRO A 109 19.75 23.29 12.75
N ALA A 110 20.57 22.30 12.42
CA ALA A 110 20.13 20.94 12.10
C ALA A 110 19.49 20.23 13.29
N GLN A 111 20.08 20.33 14.49
CA GLN A 111 19.53 19.70 15.71
C GLN A 111 18.19 20.32 16.12
N ARG A 112 18.06 21.64 15.99
CA ARG A 112 16.78 22.33 16.26
C ARG A 112 15.66 21.90 15.31
N ARG A 113 15.97 21.75 14.02
CA ARG A 113 15.01 21.23 13.04
C ARG A 113 14.60 19.80 13.38
N MET A 114 15.57 18.95 13.74
CA MET A 114 15.31 17.57 14.13
C MET A 114 14.36 17.48 15.34
N LEU A 115 14.56 18.30 16.36
CA LEU A 115 13.65 18.37 17.52
C LEU A 115 12.23 18.81 17.11
N GLY A 116 12.11 19.81 16.26
CA GLY A 116 10.83 20.25 15.69
C GLY A 116 10.14 19.17 14.87
N ASP A 117 10.90 18.44 14.04
CA ASP A 117 10.39 17.36 13.21
C ASP A 117 9.93 16.17 14.07
N LEU A 118 10.72 15.78 15.09
CA LEU A 118 10.35 14.71 16.02
C LEU A 118 9.14 15.09 16.90
N ALA A 119 8.98 16.38 17.22
CA ALA A 119 7.79 16.85 17.91
C ALA A 119 6.55 16.77 17.01
N THR A 120 6.68 17.14 15.74
CA THR A 120 5.57 16.99 14.78
C THR A 120 5.20 15.53 14.50
N LEU A 121 6.16 14.60 14.59
CA LEU A 121 5.91 13.16 14.55
C LEU A 121 5.33 12.61 15.86
N GLY A 122 5.30 13.42 16.93
CA GLY A 122 4.79 13.01 18.24
C GLY A 122 5.74 12.11 19.03
N VAL A 123 6.99 11.98 18.62
CA VAL A 123 8.02 11.20 19.34
C VAL A 123 8.47 11.89 20.60
N ILE A 124 8.52 13.23 20.58
CA ILE A 124 8.79 14.08 21.72
C ILE A 124 7.72 15.15 21.86
N ALA A 125 7.53 15.68 23.05
CA ALA A 125 6.77 16.89 23.32
C ALA A 125 7.76 18.01 23.63
N LEU A 126 7.60 19.18 22.97
CA LEU A 126 8.42 20.37 23.21
C LEU A 126 7.67 21.36 24.08
N PHE A 127 8.38 21.99 25.00
CA PHE A 127 7.86 22.99 25.92
C PHE A 127 8.85 24.16 26.04
N GLY A 128 8.36 25.35 26.42
CA GLY A 128 9.15 26.55 26.64
C GLY A 128 9.36 27.40 25.38
N ASP A 129 9.98 28.55 25.59
CA ASP A 129 10.32 29.53 24.55
C ASP A 129 11.66 29.19 23.87
N ASP A 130 12.03 29.98 22.86
CA ASP A 130 13.23 29.71 22.04
C ASP A 130 14.55 29.68 22.83
N ASP A 131 14.62 30.39 23.98
CA ASP A 131 15.80 30.50 24.84
C ASP A 131 15.86 29.40 25.93
N GLU A 132 14.70 28.89 26.37
CA GLU A 132 14.60 27.80 27.36
C GLU A 132 13.67 26.68 26.85
N ARG A 133 14.15 25.91 25.90
CA ARG A 133 13.40 24.77 25.40
C ARG A 133 13.66 23.52 26.20
N TRP A 134 12.57 22.84 26.53
CA TRP A 134 12.56 21.53 27.15
C TRP A 134 11.86 20.55 26.23
N PHE A 135 12.32 19.29 26.20
CA PHE A 135 11.62 18.23 25.55
C PHE A 135 11.34 17.10 26.52
N CYS A 136 10.26 16.37 26.26
CA CYS A 136 9.86 15.20 27.02
C CYS A 136 9.62 14.04 26.05
N PRO A 137 10.24 12.86 26.27
CA PRO A 137 9.94 11.69 25.48
C PRO A 137 8.49 11.26 25.67
N THR A 138 7.80 10.99 24.57
CA THR A 138 6.42 10.48 24.61
C THR A 138 6.43 8.94 24.71
N PRO A 139 5.27 8.30 24.94
CA PRO A 139 5.16 6.84 24.88
C PRO A 139 5.57 6.24 23.53
N LEU A 140 5.52 7.03 22.43
CA LEU A 140 6.03 6.60 21.14
C LEU A 140 7.56 6.45 21.12
N ALA A 141 8.29 7.32 21.82
CA ALA A 141 9.74 7.17 21.99
C ALA A 141 10.10 5.90 22.75
N ALA A 142 9.34 5.59 23.81
CA ALA A 142 9.51 4.33 24.54
C ALA A 142 9.18 3.09 23.67
N ALA A 143 8.23 3.22 22.73
CA ALA A 143 7.90 2.16 21.79
C ALA A 143 9.05 1.85 20.80
N LEU A 144 9.94 2.82 20.50
CA LEU A 144 11.14 2.57 19.70
C LEU A 144 12.09 1.58 20.41
N ALA A 145 12.31 1.76 21.72
CA ALA A 145 13.12 0.83 22.51
C ALA A 145 12.45 -0.53 22.65
N ALA A 146 11.14 -0.55 22.84
CA ALA A 146 10.37 -1.77 22.99
C ALA A 146 10.30 -2.57 21.68
N GLY A 147 10.30 -1.92 20.51
CA GLY A 147 10.39 -2.58 19.20
C GLY A 147 11.72 -3.34 19.02
N LEU A 148 12.82 -2.85 19.60
CA LEU A 148 14.10 -3.55 19.65
C LEU A 148 14.10 -4.70 20.67
N ALA A 149 13.32 -4.59 21.74
CA ALA A 149 13.26 -5.59 22.83
C ALA A 149 12.10 -6.58 22.67
N ALA A 150 11.08 -6.28 21.85
CA ALA A 150 9.82 -6.99 21.79
C ALA A 150 9.82 -8.23 20.88
N SER A 151 10.98 -8.78 20.54
CA SER A 151 11.03 -10.16 20.04
C SER A 151 10.57 -11.20 21.08
N GLY A 152 10.22 -10.80 22.30
CA GLY A 152 9.95 -11.74 23.38
C GLY A 152 8.89 -11.38 24.43
N GLY A 153 8.26 -10.24 24.37
CA GLY A 153 7.33 -9.81 25.43
C GLY A 153 5.94 -9.47 24.93
N SER A 154 4.96 -10.30 25.24
CA SER A 154 3.54 -10.07 25.00
C SER A 154 3.07 -8.85 25.81
N ARG A 155 3.04 -7.63 25.20
CA ARG A 155 2.21 -6.58 25.74
C ARG A 155 0.74 -6.99 25.68
N PRO A 156 -0.08 -6.67 26.69
CA PRO A 156 -1.53 -6.83 26.56
C PRO A 156 -1.95 -6.09 25.28
N ARG A 157 -2.38 -6.84 24.29
CA ARG A 157 -2.91 -6.27 23.05
C ARG A 157 -4.28 -5.73 23.42
N ASP A 158 -4.47 -4.43 23.31
CA ASP A 158 -5.80 -3.82 23.31
C ASP A 158 -6.55 -4.22 22.04
N GLY A 159 -6.68 -5.55 21.88
CA GLY A 159 -7.38 -6.14 20.74
C GLY A 159 -8.87 -5.88 20.87
N HIS A 160 -9.49 -5.61 19.75
CA HIS A 160 -10.90 -5.22 19.70
C HIS A 160 -11.71 -6.06 18.70
N VAL A 161 -11.09 -7.00 18.01
CA VAL A 161 -11.73 -7.76 16.92
C VAL A 161 -12.02 -9.19 17.34
N ILE A 162 -13.25 -9.65 17.12
CA ILE A 162 -13.65 -11.06 17.19
C ILE A 162 -14.11 -11.48 15.79
N VAL A 163 -13.56 -12.59 15.31
CA VAL A 163 -13.94 -13.19 14.03
C VAL A 163 -14.58 -14.55 14.30
N GLU A 164 -15.76 -14.78 13.73
CA GLU A 164 -16.47 -16.03 13.81
C GLU A 164 -16.29 -16.88 12.55
N THR A 165 -16.56 -18.18 12.65
CA THR A 165 -16.47 -19.14 11.54
C THR A 165 -17.45 -18.87 10.39
N ASN A 166 -18.51 -18.11 10.65
CA ASN A 166 -19.49 -17.64 9.67
C ASN A 166 -19.05 -16.37 8.92
N TYR A 167 -17.77 -15.97 9.06
CA TYR A 167 -17.15 -14.77 8.47
C TYR A 167 -17.65 -13.45 9.04
N ARG A 168 -18.41 -13.45 10.13
CA ARG A 168 -18.77 -12.24 10.84
C ARG A 168 -17.61 -11.71 11.66
N VAL A 169 -17.50 -10.40 11.65
CA VAL A 169 -16.47 -9.61 12.36
C VAL A 169 -17.17 -8.66 13.31
N TYR A 170 -16.84 -8.78 14.59
CA TYR A 170 -17.27 -7.86 15.63
C TYR A 170 -16.06 -7.07 16.09
N ALA A 171 -16.11 -5.76 15.98
CA ALA A 171 -15.05 -4.88 16.45
C ALA A 171 -15.56 -3.96 17.57
N TYR A 172 -15.01 -4.15 18.75
CA TYR A 172 -15.35 -3.38 19.96
C TYR A 172 -14.48 -2.14 20.04
N THR A 173 -14.79 -1.16 19.22
CA THR A 173 -14.02 0.10 19.14
C THR A 173 -14.93 1.29 18.83
N SER A 174 -14.55 2.45 19.35
CA SER A 174 -15.12 3.75 18.99
C SER A 174 -14.18 4.58 18.11
N SER A 175 -12.96 4.07 17.85
CA SER A 175 -11.94 4.76 17.06
C SER A 175 -12.35 4.91 15.60
N PRO A 176 -12.48 6.15 15.06
CA PRO A 176 -12.80 6.35 13.64
C PRO A 176 -11.75 5.75 12.71
N LEU A 177 -10.48 5.73 13.12
CA LEU A 177 -9.38 5.18 12.33
C LEU A 177 -9.50 3.66 12.20
N GLU A 178 -9.72 2.95 13.32
CA GLU A 178 -9.87 1.49 13.31
C GLU A 178 -11.10 1.06 12.49
N LEU A 179 -12.19 1.80 12.62
CA LEU A 179 -13.38 1.60 11.79
C LEU A 179 -13.12 1.83 10.31
N ALA A 180 -12.33 2.85 9.96
CA ALA A 180 -11.94 3.10 8.57
C ALA A 180 -11.08 1.97 8.01
N ILE A 181 -10.12 1.46 8.78
CA ILE A 181 -9.26 0.33 8.40
C ILE A 181 -10.09 -0.94 8.16
N LEU A 182 -10.99 -1.28 9.09
CA LEU A 182 -11.83 -2.46 8.95
C LEU A 182 -12.71 -2.41 7.70
N ARG A 183 -13.20 -1.24 7.32
CA ARG A 183 -14.04 -1.04 6.12
C ARG A 183 -13.34 -1.35 4.80
N PHE A 184 -12.01 -1.42 4.76
CA PHE A 184 -11.31 -1.79 3.53
C PHE A 184 -11.52 -3.25 3.14
N PHE A 185 -11.69 -4.15 4.12
CA PHE A 185 -11.81 -5.59 3.87
C PHE A 185 -13.03 -6.25 4.53
N VAL A 186 -13.80 -5.50 5.35
CA VAL A 186 -15.04 -5.96 5.99
C VAL A 186 -16.22 -5.15 5.44
N ARG A 187 -17.23 -5.83 4.93
CA ARG A 187 -18.48 -5.20 4.54
C ARG A 187 -19.28 -4.85 5.81
N PRO A 188 -19.60 -3.55 6.06
CA PRO A 188 -20.36 -3.16 7.24
C PRO A 188 -21.81 -3.65 7.16
N GLU A 189 -22.33 -4.21 8.26
CA GLU A 189 -23.72 -4.57 8.44
C GLU A 189 -24.41 -3.64 9.44
N TYR A 190 -23.81 -3.47 10.62
CA TYR A 190 -24.34 -2.61 11.67
C TYR A 190 -23.22 -1.78 12.29
N ARG A 191 -23.57 -0.56 12.68
CA ARG A 191 -22.71 0.32 13.45
C ARG A 191 -23.45 0.80 14.70
N LEU A 192 -22.98 0.35 15.85
CA LEU A 192 -23.40 0.78 17.18
C LEU A 192 -22.36 1.74 17.77
N PRO A 193 -22.64 2.49 18.84
CA PRO A 193 -21.69 3.44 19.41
C PRO A 193 -20.31 2.83 19.75
N ASN A 194 -20.26 1.60 20.25
CA ASN A 194 -19.04 0.95 20.72
C ASN A 194 -18.74 -0.37 19.99
N VAL A 195 -19.57 -0.75 19.02
CA VAL A 195 -19.44 -2.02 18.32
C VAL A 195 -19.72 -1.82 16.83
N PHE A 196 -18.80 -2.30 16.03
CA PHE A 196 -18.97 -2.43 14.60
C PHE A 196 -19.21 -3.92 14.28
N VAL A 197 -20.22 -4.19 13.49
CA VAL A 197 -20.53 -5.53 12.99
C VAL A 197 -20.46 -5.51 11.48
N GLY A 198 -19.76 -6.48 10.93
CA GLY A 198 -19.67 -6.65 9.50
C GLY A 198 -19.34 -8.08 9.11
N ALA A 199 -19.21 -8.33 7.84
CA ALA A 199 -18.90 -9.63 7.28
C ALA A 199 -17.71 -9.57 6.34
N LEU A 200 -16.82 -10.55 6.42
CA LEU A 200 -15.81 -10.82 5.40
C LEU A 200 -16.52 -11.47 4.21
N THR A 201 -16.48 -10.81 3.07
CA THR A 201 -17.06 -11.32 1.82
C THR A 201 -16.00 -11.39 0.74
N ARG A 202 -16.26 -12.18 -0.30
CA ARG A 202 -15.35 -12.25 -1.45
C ARG A 202 -15.15 -10.87 -2.08
N GLU A 203 -16.22 -10.07 -2.19
CA GLU A 203 -16.15 -8.74 -2.78
C GLU A 203 -15.35 -7.78 -1.92
N SER A 204 -15.54 -7.78 -0.57
CA SER A 204 -14.80 -6.88 0.32
C SER A 204 -13.30 -7.20 0.33
N VAL A 205 -12.94 -8.49 0.35
CA VAL A 205 -11.54 -8.93 0.26
C VAL A 205 -10.96 -8.61 -1.12
N ALA A 206 -11.69 -8.86 -2.23
CA ALA A 206 -11.24 -8.51 -3.57
C ALA A 206 -11.03 -6.99 -3.73
N GLY A 207 -11.90 -6.17 -3.14
CA GLY A 207 -11.72 -4.72 -3.08
C GLY A 207 -10.44 -4.31 -2.35
N ALA A 208 -10.13 -4.93 -1.21
CA ALA A 208 -8.89 -4.70 -0.48
C ALA A 208 -7.65 -5.07 -1.31
N LEU A 209 -7.68 -6.22 -1.98
CA LEU A 209 -6.61 -6.67 -2.86
C LEU A 209 -6.39 -5.71 -4.05
N ALA A 210 -7.46 -5.15 -4.60
CA ALA A 210 -7.37 -4.15 -5.68
C ALA A 210 -6.69 -2.84 -5.21
N HIS A 211 -6.83 -2.49 -3.93
CA HIS A 211 -6.11 -1.37 -3.30
C HIS A 211 -4.66 -1.73 -2.91
N GLY A 212 -4.17 -2.94 -3.22
CA GLY A 212 -2.81 -3.38 -2.95
C GLY A 212 -2.58 -3.94 -1.55
N ILE A 213 -3.63 -4.21 -0.77
CA ILE A 213 -3.55 -4.93 0.51
C ILE A 213 -3.40 -6.42 0.19
N GLU A 214 -2.48 -7.12 0.85
CA GLU A 214 -2.27 -8.54 0.67
C GLU A 214 -3.14 -9.38 1.64
N SER A 215 -3.49 -10.61 1.24
CA SER A 215 -4.28 -11.53 2.09
C SER A 215 -3.62 -11.77 3.44
N GLU A 216 -2.29 -11.94 3.47
CA GLU A 216 -1.54 -12.16 4.71
C GLU A 216 -1.55 -10.95 5.63
N GLN A 217 -1.62 -9.73 5.09
CA GLN A 217 -1.75 -8.52 5.90
C GLN A 217 -3.13 -8.42 6.56
N ILE A 218 -4.20 -8.84 5.86
CA ILE A 218 -5.55 -8.91 6.44
C ILE A 218 -5.56 -9.93 7.58
N VAL A 219 -4.99 -11.12 7.36
CA VAL A 219 -4.90 -12.18 8.36
C VAL A 219 -4.08 -11.71 9.57
N ALA A 220 -2.90 -11.14 9.33
CA ALA A 220 -2.05 -10.62 10.39
C ALA A 220 -2.74 -9.52 11.21
N TYR A 221 -3.44 -8.59 10.54
CA TYR A 221 -4.20 -7.54 11.22
C TYR A 221 -5.28 -8.14 12.15
N LEU A 222 -6.07 -9.08 11.66
CA LEU A 222 -7.12 -9.73 12.46
C LEU A 222 -6.55 -10.49 13.66
N GLN A 223 -5.41 -11.15 13.50
CA GLN A 223 -4.72 -11.86 14.59
C GLN A 223 -4.11 -10.89 15.61
N GLN A 224 -3.48 -9.83 15.16
CA GLN A 224 -2.84 -8.83 16.03
C GLN A 224 -3.86 -8.05 16.86
N HIS A 225 -5.04 -7.79 16.29
CA HIS A 225 -6.11 -7.04 16.95
C HIS A 225 -7.19 -7.94 17.54
N ALA A 226 -6.91 -9.25 17.71
CA ALA A 226 -7.85 -10.18 18.33
C ALA A 226 -8.19 -9.75 19.75
N HIS A 227 -9.49 -9.73 20.07
CA HIS A 227 -10.00 -9.36 21.39
C HIS A 227 -9.43 -10.29 22.47
N PRO A 228 -9.11 -9.82 23.69
CA PRO A 228 -8.53 -10.63 24.75
C PRO A 228 -9.32 -11.92 25.06
N ALA A 229 -10.64 -11.91 24.92
CA ALA A 229 -11.49 -13.09 25.13
C ALA A 229 -11.20 -14.24 24.15
N VAL A 230 -10.64 -13.95 22.96
CA VAL A 230 -10.29 -14.96 21.94
C VAL A 230 -8.79 -15.04 21.69
N ALA A 231 -8.01 -14.07 22.14
CA ALA A 231 -6.56 -14.02 21.95
C ALA A 231 -5.81 -15.21 22.59
N GLY A 232 -6.40 -15.82 23.63
CA GLY A 232 -5.87 -17.04 24.27
C GLY A 232 -6.14 -18.32 23.47
N ARG A 233 -6.94 -18.26 22.42
CA ARG A 233 -7.19 -19.42 21.53
C ARG A 233 -6.04 -19.54 20.53
N THR A 234 -5.71 -20.75 20.16
CA THR A 234 -4.69 -21.01 19.13
C THR A 234 -5.33 -21.79 17.99
N PRO A 235 -5.61 -21.15 16.86
CA PRO A 235 -5.44 -19.72 16.51
C PRO A 235 -6.56 -18.81 17.07
N ALA A 236 -6.24 -17.52 17.26
CA ALA A 236 -7.21 -16.51 17.71
C ALA A 236 -8.28 -16.18 16.65
N VAL A 237 -7.95 -16.35 15.37
CA VAL A 237 -8.85 -16.27 14.21
C VAL A 237 -9.05 -17.69 13.69
N PRO A 238 -10.29 -18.12 13.39
CA PRO A 238 -10.54 -19.47 12.87
C PRO A 238 -9.74 -19.76 11.59
N GLU A 239 -9.11 -20.93 11.51
CA GLU A 239 -8.32 -21.35 10.33
C GLU A 239 -9.15 -21.33 9.06
N THR A 240 -10.40 -21.77 9.14
CA THR A 240 -11.34 -21.74 8.00
C THR A 240 -11.50 -20.35 7.39
N VAL A 241 -11.49 -19.30 8.23
CA VAL A 241 -11.59 -17.91 7.75
C VAL A 241 -10.28 -17.47 7.11
N MET A 242 -9.14 -17.78 7.73
CA MET A 242 -7.83 -17.44 7.19
C MET A 242 -7.60 -18.09 5.83
N ASP A 243 -7.90 -19.38 5.71
CA ASP A 243 -7.75 -20.11 4.46
C ASP A 243 -8.70 -19.60 3.38
N GLN A 244 -9.93 -19.24 3.77
CA GLN A 244 -10.89 -18.68 2.83
C GLN A 244 -10.43 -17.33 2.27
N ILE A 245 -9.84 -16.45 3.10
CA ILE A 245 -9.25 -15.17 2.65
C ILE A 245 -8.15 -15.45 1.62
N ARG A 246 -7.27 -16.42 1.87
CA ARG A 246 -6.21 -16.84 0.95
C ARG A 246 -6.77 -17.40 -0.36
N LEU A 247 -7.80 -18.23 -0.28
CA LEU A 247 -8.47 -18.78 -1.47
C LEU A 247 -9.13 -17.70 -2.32
N TRP A 248 -9.78 -16.71 -1.71
CA TRP A 248 -10.32 -15.57 -2.44
C TRP A 248 -9.21 -14.76 -3.13
N ALA A 249 -8.07 -14.57 -2.47
CA ALA A 249 -6.93 -13.87 -3.06
C ALA A 249 -6.36 -14.63 -4.28
N ILE A 250 -6.20 -15.95 -4.19
CA ILE A 250 -5.78 -16.78 -5.32
C ILE A 250 -6.80 -16.71 -6.46
N GLY A 251 -8.11 -16.76 -6.11
CA GLY A 251 -9.19 -16.68 -7.07
C GLY A 251 -9.23 -15.36 -7.86
N THR A 252 -8.86 -14.26 -7.24
CA THR A 252 -8.80 -12.93 -7.88
C THR A 252 -7.64 -12.83 -8.89
N LYS A 253 -6.56 -13.57 -8.70
CA LYS A 253 -5.37 -13.57 -9.57
C LYS A 253 -5.44 -14.58 -10.74
N ARG A 254 -6.54 -15.33 -10.89
CA ARG A 254 -6.68 -16.36 -11.93
C ARG A 254 -6.76 -15.78 -13.33
N LEU A 255 -7.35 -14.60 -13.48
CA LEU A 255 -7.42 -13.90 -14.75
C LEU A 255 -6.27 -12.90 -14.81
N ARG A 256 -5.49 -12.97 -15.87
CA ARG A 256 -4.49 -11.98 -16.23
C ARG A 256 -4.91 -11.37 -17.55
N ASP A 257 -5.08 -10.08 -17.57
CA ASP A 257 -5.20 -9.30 -18.78
C ASP A 257 -3.80 -8.81 -19.19
N SER A 258 -3.55 -8.85 -20.48
CA SER A 258 -2.35 -8.28 -21.07
C SER A 258 -2.74 -7.48 -22.31
N PRO A 259 -2.14 -6.30 -22.51
CA PRO A 259 -2.43 -5.52 -23.70
C PRO A 259 -2.01 -6.30 -24.95
N ALA A 260 -2.96 -6.48 -25.87
CA ALA A 260 -2.76 -7.23 -27.09
C ALA A 260 -3.29 -6.43 -28.30
N THR A 261 -2.83 -6.79 -29.48
CA THR A 261 -3.30 -6.24 -30.76
C THR A 261 -3.93 -7.37 -31.56
N LEU A 262 -5.15 -7.10 -32.05
CA LEU A 262 -5.85 -7.98 -32.99
C LEU A 262 -5.42 -7.65 -34.41
N TYR A 263 -5.14 -8.69 -35.20
CA TYR A 263 -4.84 -8.63 -36.63
C TYR A 263 -5.86 -9.47 -37.37
N ASP A 264 -6.75 -8.85 -38.13
CA ASP A 264 -7.93 -9.45 -38.73
C ASP A 264 -8.08 -9.18 -40.24
N ASP A 265 -7.36 -8.24 -40.82
CA ASP A 265 -7.49 -7.85 -42.22
C ASP A 265 -6.33 -8.39 -43.06
N PHE A 266 -6.49 -9.63 -43.54
CA PHE A 266 -5.49 -10.28 -44.41
C PHE A 266 -6.04 -10.51 -45.82
N PRO A 267 -5.33 -10.03 -46.87
CA PRO A 267 -5.79 -10.16 -48.24
C PRO A 267 -5.85 -11.63 -48.70
N ASN A 268 -4.95 -12.47 -48.20
CA ASN A 268 -4.89 -13.87 -48.55
C ASN A 268 -4.40 -14.75 -47.40
N VAL A 269 -4.55 -16.08 -47.53
CA VAL A 269 -4.16 -17.08 -46.54
C VAL A 269 -2.65 -17.12 -46.30
N GLU A 270 -1.87 -16.87 -47.38
CA GLU A 270 -0.41 -16.89 -47.31
C GLU A 270 0.12 -15.72 -46.46
N ALA A 271 -0.44 -14.52 -46.65
CA ALA A 271 -0.11 -13.35 -45.84
C ALA A 271 -0.44 -13.55 -44.35
N TYR A 272 -1.61 -14.12 -44.04
CA TYR A 272 -1.99 -14.49 -42.69
C TYR A 272 -0.98 -15.48 -42.09
N ARG A 273 -0.66 -16.57 -42.77
CA ARG A 273 0.28 -17.58 -42.26
C ARG A 273 1.68 -17.03 -42.06
N ALA A 274 2.17 -16.19 -42.96
CA ALA A 274 3.47 -15.55 -42.86
C ALA A 274 3.51 -14.59 -41.63
N ALA A 275 2.46 -13.81 -41.43
CA ALA A 275 2.35 -12.89 -40.28
C ALA A 275 2.23 -13.64 -38.94
N ALA A 276 1.42 -14.71 -38.91
CA ALA A 276 1.28 -15.56 -37.73
C ALA A 276 2.60 -16.28 -37.38
N ALA A 277 3.32 -16.79 -38.39
CA ALA A 277 4.63 -17.40 -38.21
C ALA A 277 5.66 -16.40 -37.69
N HIS A 278 5.62 -15.16 -38.20
CA HIS A 278 6.49 -14.09 -37.68
C HIS A 278 6.16 -13.72 -36.20
N ALA A 279 4.89 -13.61 -35.86
CA ALA A 279 4.45 -13.40 -34.48
C ALA A 279 4.88 -14.54 -33.54
N ARG A 280 4.85 -15.80 -34.01
CA ARG A 280 5.38 -16.97 -33.26
C ARG A 280 6.89 -16.89 -33.08
N SER A 281 7.64 -16.51 -34.11
CA SER A 281 9.10 -16.37 -34.01
C SER A 281 9.54 -15.32 -32.98
N LEU A 282 8.68 -14.35 -32.71
CA LEU A 282 8.87 -13.32 -31.69
C LEU A 282 8.34 -13.72 -30.28
N ASP A 283 7.84 -14.95 -30.13
CA ASP A 283 7.18 -15.43 -28.89
C ASP A 283 6.05 -14.48 -28.40
N ALA A 284 5.34 -13.91 -29.35
CA ALA A 284 4.35 -12.89 -29.13
C ALA A 284 2.92 -13.30 -29.48
N LEU A 285 2.74 -14.43 -30.16
CA LEU A 285 1.43 -14.94 -30.51
C LEU A 285 0.69 -15.43 -29.27
N LEU A 286 -0.50 -14.85 -28.99
CA LEU A 286 -1.33 -15.21 -27.85
C LEU A 286 -2.46 -16.17 -28.24
N TRP A 287 -3.06 -15.93 -29.38
CA TRP A 287 -4.19 -16.72 -29.89
C TRP A 287 -4.30 -16.58 -31.40
N GLU A 288 -4.79 -17.61 -32.09
CA GLU A 288 -5.03 -17.61 -33.54
C GLU A 288 -6.29 -18.40 -33.91
N ASP A 289 -6.96 -17.97 -34.96
CA ASP A 289 -8.09 -18.65 -35.59
C ASP A 289 -7.86 -18.72 -37.11
N ASP A 290 -7.45 -19.88 -37.59
CA ASP A 290 -7.17 -20.12 -39.01
C ASP A 290 -8.41 -20.03 -39.90
N ALA A 291 -9.59 -20.37 -39.35
CA ALA A 291 -10.85 -20.33 -40.11
C ALA A 291 -11.26 -18.89 -40.43
N LYS A 292 -11.07 -17.99 -39.46
CA LYS A 292 -11.37 -16.55 -39.61
C LYS A 292 -10.18 -15.75 -40.14
N ARG A 293 -9.01 -16.34 -40.21
CA ARG A 293 -7.73 -15.65 -40.56
C ARG A 293 -7.43 -14.49 -39.63
N VAL A 294 -7.55 -14.74 -38.33
CA VAL A 294 -7.37 -13.73 -37.30
C VAL A 294 -6.36 -14.24 -36.27
N PHE A 295 -5.49 -13.38 -35.78
CA PHE A 295 -4.64 -13.70 -34.65
C PHE A 295 -4.48 -12.49 -33.71
N VAL A 296 -4.11 -12.82 -32.49
CA VAL A 296 -3.85 -11.85 -31.41
C VAL A 296 -2.40 -11.97 -30.99
N ALA A 297 -1.68 -10.87 -31.00
CA ALA A 297 -0.29 -10.80 -30.54
C ALA A 297 -0.10 -9.79 -29.42
N LYS A 298 0.94 -9.96 -28.60
CA LYS A 298 1.31 -9.01 -27.55
C LYS A 298 1.52 -7.61 -28.16
N ARG A 299 1.04 -6.59 -27.47
CA ARG A 299 1.15 -5.19 -27.96
C ARG A 299 2.59 -4.71 -28.10
N ASP A 300 3.51 -5.24 -27.29
CA ASP A 300 4.91 -4.85 -27.27
C ASP A 300 5.63 -5.08 -28.60
N VAL A 301 5.17 -6.05 -29.40
CA VAL A 301 5.74 -6.38 -30.72
C VAL A 301 5.06 -5.64 -31.88
N GLN A 302 4.12 -4.73 -31.61
CA GLN A 302 3.43 -3.99 -32.64
C GLN A 302 4.37 -3.23 -33.60
N PRO A 303 5.48 -2.59 -33.14
CA PRO A 303 6.44 -1.94 -34.05
C PRO A 303 7.09 -2.94 -35.02
N GLN A 304 7.50 -4.11 -34.51
CA GLN A 304 8.14 -5.17 -35.31
C GLN A 304 7.18 -5.75 -36.32
N MET A 305 5.91 -5.95 -35.95
CA MET A 305 4.87 -6.37 -36.87
C MET A 305 4.60 -5.33 -37.97
N ARG A 306 4.60 -4.05 -37.66
CA ARG A 306 4.47 -2.98 -38.67
C ARG A 306 5.62 -3.01 -39.68
N ASP A 307 6.86 -3.17 -39.19
CA ASP A 307 8.02 -3.27 -40.06
C ASP A 307 7.95 -4.54 -40.96
N PHE A 308 7.52 -5.65 -40.40
CA PHE A 308 7.28 -6.87 -41.18
C PHE A 308 6.25 -6.63 -42.31
N PHE A 309 5.11 -6.02 -42.01
CA PHE A 309 4.10 -5.73 -43.04
C PHE A 309 4.60 -4.72 -44.09
N ARG A 310 5.40 -3.74 -43.70
CA ARG A 310 6.02 -2.81 -44.64
C ARG A 310 6.95 -3.55 -45.63
N ILE A 311 7.86 -4.37 -45.11
CA ILE A 311 8.81 -5.14 -45.92
C ILE A 311 8.07 -6.16 -46.80
N ALA A 312 7.05 -6.81 -46.29
CA ALA A 312 6.25 -7.78 -47.05
C ALA A 312 5.47 -7.12 -48.21
N ARG A 313 5.00 -5.88 -48.03
CA ARG A 313 4.41 -5.06 -49.09
C ARG A 313 5.43 -4.67 -50.16
N GLU A 314 6.61 -4.19 -49.76
CA GLU A 314 7.69 -3.82 -50.70
C GLU A 314 8.18 -4.99 -51.53
N ARG A 315 8.11 -6.24 -51.00
CA ARG A 315 8.47 -7.47 -51.70
C ARG A 315 7.32 -8.07 -52.52
N GLY A 316 6.14 -7.45 -52.55
CA GLY A 316 4.97 -7.96 -53.27
C GLY A 316 4.39 -9.27 -52.71
N ALA A 317 4.78 -9.66 -51.49
CA ALA A 317 4.28 -10.85 -50.84
C ALA A 317 2.90 -10.64 -50.20
N ILE A 318 2.49 -9.40 -50.03
CA ILE A 318 1.16 -8.98 -49.53
C ILE A 318 0.70 -7.85 -50.44
N THR A 319 -0.15 -8.18 -51.39
CA THR A 319 -0.86 -7.21 -52.28
C THR A 319 -2.27 -7.03 -51.74
#